data_36b7027c733bcafb9c24fb5a54b01f63
#
_entry.id   36b7027c733bcafb9c24fb5a54b01f63
#
_cell.length_a   1.000
_cell.length_b   1.000
_cell.length_c   1.000
_cell.angle_alpha   90.00
_cell.angle_beta   90.00
_cell.angle_gamma   90.00
#
_symmetry.space_group_name_H-M   'P 1'
#
loop_
_entity.id
_entity.type
_entity.pdbx_description
1 polymer ?
#
loop_
_entity_poly.entity_id
_entity_poly.type
_entity_poly.pdbx_seq_one_letter_code
_entity_poly.pdbx_strand_id
1 'polypeptide(L)'
;MSNLNKALLIGRLTKDPEMRYTPSGTAVTNFSIATNRWSSGPDGERKEFTDYHNIVAYPIGKRNLAETVAQYTRKGALVFVEGRIQTRSWEGQDGQKRRVTEIIANDVQFLEPRGSSGGGAGAPARAVTPSGDDIPAVPDETPRDVDPDDIPF
;
A
#
# COMPACT_ATOMS: atom_id res chain seq x y z
N MET A 1 -4.49 33.06 -1.35
CA MET A 1 -4.85 31.97 -0.42
C MET A 1 -4.01 30.75 -0.76
N SER A 2 -3.35 30.18 0.24
CA SER A 2 -2.54 28.96 0.04
C SER A 2 -3.37 27.76 0.50
N ASN A 3 -3.59 26.80 -0.39
CA ASN A 3 -4.32 25.57 -0.11
C ASN A 3 -3.42 24.36 -0.35
N LEU A 4 -3.45 23.37 0.53
CA LEU A 4 -2.81 22.09 0.36
C LEU A 4 -3.89 21.00 0.24
N ASN A 5 -3.76 20.15 -0.79
CA ASN A 5 -4.60 18.97 -0.97
C ASN A 5 -3.70 17.82 -1.42
N LYS A 6 -3.33 16.95 -0.49
CA LYS A 6 -2.42 15.82 -0.73
C LYS A 6 -2.86 14.62 0.09
N ALA A 7 -2.87 13.46 -0.53
CA ALA A 7 -3.07 12.17 0.10
C ALA A 7 -1.86 11.28 -0.17
N LEU A 8 -1.37 10.60 0.87
CA LEU A 8 -0.31 9.61 0.81
C LEU A 8 -0.84 8.34 1.50
N LEU A 9 -0.89 7.25 0.78
CA LEU A 9 -1.46 5.99 1.27
C LEU A 9 -0.55 4.82 0.91
N ILE A 10 -0.40 3.88 1.84
CA ILE A 10 0.12 2.54 1.56
C ILE A 10 -1.00 1.57 1.90
N GLY A 11 -1.36 0.72 0.95
CA GLY A 11 -2.44 -0.25 1.14
C GLY A 11 -2.44 -1.34 0.08
N ARG A 12 -3.30 -2.33 0.29
CA ARG A 12 -3.46 -3.45 -0.66
C ARG A 12 -4.67 -3.25 -1.54
N LEU A 13 -4.54 -3.59 -2.83
CA LEU A 13 -5.68 -3.59 -3.73
C LEU A 13 -6.74 -4.58 -3.26
N THR A 14 -7.99 -4.14 -3.19
CA THR A 14 -9.14 -4.96 -2.77
C THR A 14 -9.69 -5.82 -3.90
N LYS A 15 -9.51 -5.38 -5.14
CA LYS A 15 -9.90 -6.04 -6.39
C LYS A 15 -8.90 -5.71 -7.50
N ASP A 16 -9.01 -6.41 -8.63
CA ASP A 16 -8.23 -6.07 -9.81
C ASP A 16 -8.58 -4.67 -10.32
N PRO A 17 -7.60 -3.90 -10.82
CA PRO A 17 -7.86 -2.57 -11.36
C PRO A 17 -8.71 -2.64 -12.62
N GLU A 18 -9.66 -1.74 -12.74
CA GLU A 18 -10.55 -1.63 -13.89
C GLU A 18 -10.09 -0.47 -14.79
N MET A 19 -9.52 -0.80 -15.94
CA MET A 19 -9.14 0.19 -16.94
C MET A 19 -10.26 0.39 -17.97
N ARG A 20 -10.51 1.65 -18.29
CA ARG A 20 -11.48 2.08 -19.32
C ARG A 20 -10.89 3.21 -20.15
N TYR A 21 -11.43 3.38 -21.36
CA TYR A 21 -11.10 4.53 -22.19
C TYR A 21 -12.27 5.50 -22.19
N THR A 22 -11.96 6.79 -22.02
CA THR A 22 -12.95 7.85 -22.21
C THR A 22 -13.33 7.96 -23.69
N PRO A 23 -14.45 8.62 -24.05
CA PRO A 23 -14.79 8.89 -25.45
C PRO A 23 -13.70 9.65 -26.21
N SER A 24 -12.85 10.41 -25.50
CA SER A 24 -11.67 11.09 -26.07
C SER A 24 -10.44 10.19 -26.23
N GLY A 25 -10.54 8.89 -25.92
CA GLY A 25 -9.43 7.94 -26.04
C GLY A 25 -8.42 7.97 -24.88
N THR A 26 -8.72 8.67 -23.79
CA THR A 26 -7.84 8.72 -22.61
C THR A 26 -8.05 7.49 -21.73
N ALA A 27 -6.98 6.77 -21.42
CA ALA A 27 -7.03 5.65 -20.50
C ALA A 27 -7.29 6.15 -19.08
N VAL A 28 -8.20 5.49 -18.35
CA VAL A 28 -8.52 5.77 -16.96
C VAL A 28 -8.59 4.45 -16.22
N THR A 29 -7.86 4.32 -15.11
CA THR A 29 -7.89 3.12 -14.28
C THR A 29 -8.46 3.45 -12.91
N ASN A 30 -9.52 2.71 -12.53
CA ASN A 30 -10.14 2.77 -11.22
C ASN A 30 -9.71 1.56 -10.41
N PHE A 31 -9.27 1.79 -9.20
CA PHE A 31 -8.94 0.73 -8.25
C PHE A 31 -9.23 1.17 -6.82
N SER A 32 -9.33 0.22 -5.91
CA SER A 32 -9.56 0.50 -4.50
C SER A 32 -8.49 -0.17 -3.66
N ILE A 33 -7.99 0.54 -2.66
CA ILE A 33 -7.04 0.03 -1.69
C ILE A 33 -7.64 0.01 -0.29
N ALA A 34 -7.21 -0.96 0.51
CA ALA A 34 -7.55 -1.09 1.92
C ALA A 34 -6.37 -0.65 2.77
N THR A 35 -6.66 0.16 3.80
CA THR A 35 -5.72 0.54 4.85
C THR A 35 -6.28 0.13 6.20
N ASN A 36 -5.46 -0.48 7.05
CA ASN A 36 -5.90 -0.92 8.37
C ASN A 36 -5.49 0.09 9.43
N ARG A 37 -6.38 0.36 10.36
CA ARG A 37 -6.11 1.15 11.55
C ARG A 37 -6.57 0.42 12.80
N TRP A 38 -5.86 0.61 13.88
CA TRP A 38 -6.19 0.08 15.19
C TRP A 38 -6.84 1.16 16.04
N SER A 39 -7.90 0.80 16.75
CA SER A 39 -8.52 1.66 17.77
C SER A 39 -8.66 0.88 19.07
N SER A 40 -8.36 1.54 20.17
CA SER A 40 -8.59 0.98 21.52
C SER A 40 -9.96 1.43 22.01
N GLY A 41 -10.80 0.48 22.40
CA GLY A 41 -12.07 0.75 23.05
C GLY A 41 -11.89 1.19 24.50
N PRO A 42 -12.98 1.63 25.17
CA PRO A 42 -12.96 2.04 26.60
C PRO A 42 -12.47 0.93 27.53
N ASP A 43 -12.66 -0.33 27.15
CA ASP A 43 -12.29 -1.52 27.92
C ASP A 43 -10.86 -2.02 27.64
N GLY A 44 -10.06 -1.24 26.90
CA GLY A 44 -8.69 -1.61 26.51
C GLY A 44 -8.61 -2.64 25.37
N GLU A 45 -9.73 -3.11 24.83
CA GLU A 45 -9.74 -3.99 23.67
C GLU A 45 -9.25 -3.26 22.41
N ARG A 46 -8.32 -3.89 21.69
CA ARG A 46 -7.85 -3.42 20.40
C ARG A 46 -8.76 -3.96 19.30
N LYS A 47 -9.37 -3.06 18.53
CA LYS A 47 -10.17 -3.40 17.35
C LYS A 47 -9.48 -2.91 16.09
N GLU A 48 -9.40 -3.79 15.11
CA GLU A 48 -8.91 -3.46 13.77
C GLU A 48 -10.08 -2.98 12.91
N PHE A 49 -9.86 -1.86 12.22
CA PHE A 49 -10.79 -1.30 11.25
C PHE A 49 -10.09 -1.21 9.91
N THR A 50 -10.83 -1.49 8.85
CA THR A 50 -10.34 -1.36 7.48
C THR A 50 -11.08 -0.23 6.81
N ASP A 51 -10.31 0.75 6.34
CA ASP A 51 -10.82 1.87 5.55
C ASP A 51 -10.51 1.61 4.06
N TYR A 52 -11.52 1.84 3.21
CA TYR A 52 -11.43 1.61 1.77
C TYR A 52 -11.33 2.94 1.03
N HIS A 53 -10.35 3.06 0.14
CA HIS A 53 -10.09 4.28 -0.62
C HIS A 53 -10.24 4.01 -2.11
N ASN A 54 -11.09 4.81 -2.77
CA ASN A 54 -11.24 4.78 -4.21
C ASN A 54 -10.19 5.65 -4.87
N ILE A 55 -9.43 5.07 -5.78
CA ILE A 55 -8.33 5.71 -6.47
C ILE A 55 -8.62 5.73 -7.97
N VAL A 56 -8.32 6.86 -8.60
CA VAL A 56 -8.44 7.03 -10.04
C VAL A 56 -7.08 7.45 -10.59
N ALA A 57 -6.55 6.68 -11.53
CA ALA A 57 -5.30 6.99 -12.23
C ALA A 57 -5.58 7.45 -13.65
N TYR A 58 -4.97 8.57 -14.02
CA TYR A 58 -4.96 9.14 -15.36
C TYR A 58 -3.55 9.12 -15.95
N PRO A 59 -3.39 9.25 -17.27
CA PRO A 59 -2.10 9.56 -17.87
C PRO A 59 -1.58 10.91 -17.34
N ILE A 60 -0.28 10.97 -17.01
CA ILE A 60 0.37 12.18 -16.51
C ILE A 60 1.57 12.49 -17.39
N GLY A 61 1.47 13.55 -18.18
CA GLY A 61 2.51 13.91 -19.14
C GLY A 61 2.78 12.77 -20.13
N LYS A 62 4.03 12.30 -20.18
CA LYS A 62 4.46 11.17 -21.04
C LYS A 62 4.25 9.79 -20.37
N ARG A 63 3.91 9.75 -19.08
CA ARG A 63 3.67 8.50 -18.33
C ARG A 63 2.20 8.13 -18.41
N ASN A 64 1.90 6.95 -18.93
CA ASN A 64 0.55 6.39 -18.86
C ASN A 64 0.39 5.63 -17.55
N LEU A 65 0.15 6.39 -16.45
CA LEU A 65 -0.01 5.81 -15.12
C LEU A 65 -1.21 4.86 -15.07
N ALA A 66 -2.29 5.16 -15.80
CA ALA A 66 -3.48 4.33 -15.86
C ALA A 66 -3.15 2.93 -16.41
N GLU A 67 -2.47 2.84 -17.55
CA GLU A 67 -2.06 1.56 -18.14
C GLU A 67 -1.04 0.84 -17.25
N THR A 68 -0.09 1.58 -16.68
CA THR A 68 0.93 1.02 -15.79
C THR A 68 0.28 0.33 -14.59
N VAL A 69 -0.68 0.97 -13.92
CA VAL A 69 -1.39 0.36 -12.80
C VAL A 69 -2.17 -0.86 -13.25
N ALA A 70 -2.93 -0.78 -14.34
CA ALA A 70 -3.73 -1.90 -14.84
C ALA A 70 -2.86 -3.11 -15.23
N GLN A 71 -1.69 -2.87 -15.81
CA GLN A 71 -0.80 -3.93 -16.29
C GLN A 71 0.02 -4.59 -15.17
N TYR A 72 0.41 -3.80 -14.17
CA TYR A 72 1.40 -4.25 -13.16
C TYR A 72 0.81 -4.55 -11.80
N THR A 73 -0.48 -4.29 -11.55
CA THR A 73 -1.14 -4.60 -10.28
C THR A 73 -2.31 -5.57 -10.45
N ARG A 74 -2.65 -6.21 -9.33
CA ARG A 74 -3.80 -7.10 -9.20
C ARG A 74 -4.30 -7.07 -7.75
N LYS A 75 -5.44 -7.68 -7.50
CA LYS A 75 -5.97 -7.86 -6.16
C LYS A 75 -4.91 -8.35 -5.19
N GLY A 76 -4.81 -7.72 -4.02
CA GLY A 76 -3.85 -8.04 -2.97
C GLY A 76 -2.48 -7.37 -3.09
N ALA A 77 -2.13 -6.80 -4.26
CA ALA A 77 -0.85 -6.10 -4.43
C ALA A 77 -0.71 -4.92 -3.46
N LEU A 78 0.45 -4.80 -2.84
CA LEU A 78 0.79 -3.68 -1.96
C LEU A 78 1.32 -2.52 -2.79
N VAL A 79 0.72 -1.36 -2.63
CA VAL A 79 1.08 -0.15 -3.38
C VAL A 79 1.18 1.05 -2.46
N PHE A 80 2.07 1.97 -2.82
CA PHE A 80 2.06 3.34 -2.33
C PHE A 80 1.38 4.22 -3.37
N VAL A 81 0.47 5.08 -2.92
CA VAL A 81 -0.26 6.03 -3.76
C VAL A 81 -0.04 7.44 -3.23
N GLU A 82 0.43 8.32 -4.09
CA GLU A 82 0.42 9.76 -3.87
C GLU A 82 -0.61 10.40 -4.79
N GLY A 83 -1.45 11.28 -4.26
CA GLY A 83 -2.48 11.95 -5.04
C GLY A 83 -3.12 13.13 -4.31
N ARG A 84 -4.21 13.63 -4.91
CA ARG A 84 -5.09 14.64 -4.31
C ARG A 84 -6.47 14.08 -4.08
N ILE A 85 -7.13 14.55 -3.03
CA ILE A 85 -8.53 14.19 -2.73
C ILE A 85 -9.44 15.02 -3.62
N GLN A 86 -10.39 14.38 -4.28
CA GLN A 86 -11.41 15.02 -5.09
C GLN A 86 -12.79 14.48 -4.72
N THR A 87 -13.74 15.36 -4.46
CA THR A 87 -15.14 15.01 -4.26
C THR A 87 -15.93 15.41 -5.47
N ARG A 88 -16.64 14.47 -6.08
CA ARG A 88 -17.59 14.69 -7.16
C ARG A 88 -19.00 14.55 -6.62
N SER A 89 -19.91 15.40 -7.08
CA SER A 89 -21.34 15.25 -6.83
C SER A 89 -22.09 15.30 -8.15
N TRP A 90 -23.08 14.44 -8.27
CA TRP A 90 -23.98 14.42 -9.44
C TRP A 90 -25.40 14.13 -8.98
N GLU A 91 -26.35 14.47 -9.80
CA GLU A 91 -27.74 14.13 -9.61
C GLU A 91 -28.03 12.82 -10.33
N GLY A 92 -28.53 11.81 -9.58
CA GLY A 92 -28.95 10.56 -10.15
C GLY A 92 -30.23 10.70 -10.98
N GLN A 93 -30.56 9.70 -11.80
CA GLN A 93 -31.80 9.66 -12.57
C GLN A 93 -33.06 9.72 -11.69
N ASP A 94 -32.90 9.40 -10.40
CA ASP A 94 -33.92 9.47 -9.35
C ASP A 94 -34.04 10.85 -8.70
N GLY A 95 -33.31 11.88 -9.20
CA GLY A 95 -33.28 13.24 -8.66
C GLY A 95 -32.49 13.37 -7.35
N GLN A 96 -31.86 12.30 -6.88
CA GLN A 96 -31.06 12.34 -5.66
C GLN A 96 -29.63 12.81 -5.94
N LYS A 97 -29.15 13.74 -5.10
CA LYS A 97 -27.76 14.18 -5.14
C LYS A 97 -26.85 13.10 -4.54
N ARG A 98 -25.99 12.54 -5.37
CA ARG A 98 -24.97 11.57 -4.97
C ARG A 98 -23.62 12.24 -4.90
N ARG A 99 -22.79 11.80 -3.95
CA ARG A 99 -21.44 12.32 -3.74
C ARG A 99 -20.48 11.14 -3.60
N VAL A 100 -19.35 11.24 -4.26
CA VAL A 100 -18.23 10.29 -4.09
C VAL A 100 -16.95 11.05 -3.86
N THR A 101 -16.15 10.58 -2.91
CA THR A 101 -14.79 11.08 -2.66
C THR A 101 -13.81 10.06 -3.19
N GLU A 102 -12.90 10.52 -4.03
CA GLU A 102 -11.88 9.73 -4.71
C GLU A 102 -10.52 10.38 -4.54
N ILE A 103 -9.46 9.61 -4.68
CA ILE A 103 -8.10 10.11 -4.73
C ILE A 103 -7.63 10.02 -6.18
N ILE A 104 -7.29 11.17 -6.74
CA ILE A 104 -6.69 11.24 -8.07
C ILE A 104 -5.19 11.02 -7.91
N ALA A 105 -4.72 9.87 -8.38
CA ALA A 105 -3.32 9.49 -8.24
C ALA A 105 -2.41 10.36 -9.11
N ASN A 106 -1.36 10.89 -8.52
CA ASN A 106 -0.26 11.58 -9.19
C ASN A 106 0.94 10.63 -9.37
N ASP A 107 1.14 9.71 -8.44
CA ASP A 107 2.16 8.66 -8.52
C ASP A 107 1.66 7.39 -7.84
N VAL A 108 2.10 6.24 -8.37
CA VAL A 108 1.85 4.92 -7.78
C VAL A 108 3.14 4.12 -7.84
N GLN A 109 3.57 3.60 -6.69
CA GLN A 109 4.74 2.75 -6.57
C GLN A 109 4.32 1.36 -6.13
N PHE A 110 4.87 0.34 -6.77
CA PHE A 110 4.62 -1.06 -6.44
C PHE A 110 5.64 -1.49 -5.40
N LEU A 111 5.17 -1.86 -4.21
CA LEU A 111 6.03 -2.16 -3.05
C LEU A 111 6.37 -3.65 -2.92
N GLU A 112 5.72 -4.52 -3.70
CA GLU A 112 6.00 -5.95 -3.74
C GLU A 112 6.65 -6.33 -5.08
N PRO A 113 7.71 -7.15 -5.09
CA PRO A 113 8.30 -7.64 -6.33
C PRO A 113 7.32 -8.55 -7.08
N ARG A 114 7.35 -8.51 -8.41
CA ARG A 114 6.61 -9.43 -9.27
C ARG A 114 7.00 -10.87 -8.92
N GLY A 115 6.06 -11.64 -8.35
CA GLY A 115 6.29 -13.07 -8.11
C GLY A 115 5.99 -13.58 -6.70
N SER A 116 5.78 -12.71 -5.71
CA SER A 116 5.28 -13.15 -4.40
C SER A 116 3.75 -13.24 -4.41
N SER A 117 3.19 -14.14 -5.21
CA SER A 117 1.86 -14.67 -4.93
C SER A 117 2.01 -15.49 -3.66
N GLY A 118 1.82 -14.84 -2.51
CA GLY A 118 1.87 -15.46 -1.21
C GLY A 118 0.82 -16.54 -1.08
N GLY A 119 1.20 -17.75 -1.37
CA GLY A 119 0.57 -18.93 -0.83
C GLY A 119 0.97 -19.01 0.63
N GLY A 120 0.18 -18.45 1.52
CA GLY A 120 0.22 -18.78 2.94
C GLY A 120 -0.34 -20.19 3.13
N ALA A 121 0.46 -21.20 2.97
CA ALA A 121 0.20 -22.53 3.49
C ALA A 121 1.42 -22.88 4.34
N GLY A 122 1.20 -23.02 5.65
CA GLY A 122 2.21 -23.45 6.59
C GLY A 122 2.85 -24.75 6.13
N ALA A 123 4.15 -24.71 5.87
CA ALA A 123 4.96 -25.89 5.82
C ALA A 123 5.36 -26.24 7.27
N PRO A 124 5.18 -27.49 7.71
CA PRO A 124 5.61 -27.89 9.04
C PRO A 124 7.13 -27.82 9.11
N ALA A 125 7.63 -27.23 10.18
CA ALA A 125 9.04 -27.22 10.53
C ALA A 125 9.60 -28.65 10.50
N ARG A 126 10.45 -28.95 9.54
CA ARG A 126 11.28 -30.13 9.56
C ARG A 126 12.36 -29.89 10.61
N ALA A 127 12.26 -30.65 11.71
CA ALA A 127 13.31 -30.73 12.69
C ALA A 127 14.59 -31.22 12.00
N VAL A 128 15.59 -30.35 11.92
CA VAL A 128 16.96 -30.73 11.57
C VAL A 128 17.65 -31.04 12.88
N THR A 129 17.89 -32.32 13.16
CA THR A 129 18.83 -32.79 14.18
C THR A 129 20.24 -32.33 13.82
N PRO A 130 20.96 -31.63 14.72
CA PRO A 130 22.37 -31.36 14.47
C PRO A 130 23.20 -32.59 14.76
N SER A 131 23.78 -33.19 13.72
CA SER A 131 24.96 -34.06 13.84
C SER A 131 26.19 -33.18 14.03
N GLY A 132 26.97 -33.54 15.04
CA GLY A 132 28.13 -32.80 15.48
C GLY A 132 29.29 -32.76 14.50
N ASP A 133 30.22 -31.95 14.88
CA ASP A 133 31.60 -31.77 14.44
C ASP A 133 31.81 -30.63 13.42
N ASP A 134 32.66 -29.72 13.89
CA ASP A 134 33.35 -28.60 13.27
C ASP A 134 32.74 -27.18 13.51
N ILE A 135 33.01 -26.69 14.72
CA ILE A 135 32.99 -25.25 14.99
C ILE A 135 34.45 -24.81 15.18
N PRO A 136 35.01 -23.95 14.29
CA PRO A 136 36.25 -23.24 14.63
C PRO A 136 35.92 -22.18 15.70
N ALA A 137 36.72 -22.18 16.75
CA ALA A 137 36.63 -21.24 17.86
C ALA A 137 36.74 -19.81 17.39
N VAL A 138 35.70 -18.97 17.66
CA VAL A 138 35.76 -17.54 17.53
C VAL A 138 36.41 -16.98 18.80
N PRO A 139 37.38 -16.06 18.72
CA PRO A 139 37.95 -15.43 19.90
C PRO A 139 36.90 -14.61 20.62
N ASP A 140 36.85 -14.77 21.94
CA ASP A 140 36.04 -14.03 22.89
C ASP A 140 36.47 -12.54 22.90
N GLU A 141 35.76 -11.70 22.13
CA GLU A 141 35.86 -10.25 22.28
C GLU A 141 34.81 -9.79 23.29
N THR A 142 35.26 -9.54 24.50
CA THR A 142 34.50 -8.85 25.56
C THR A 142 33.90 -7.56 25.02
N PRO A 143 32.64 -7.25 25.34
CA PRO A 143 32.03 -5.97 24.98
C PRO A 143 32.81 -4.82 25.62
N ARG A 144 33.34 -3.93 24.80
CA ARG A 144 33.88 -2.65 25.27
C ARG A 144 32.69 -1.81 25.69
N ASP A 145 32.68 -1.40 26.98
CA ASP A 145 31.82 -0.35 27.49
C ASP A 145 31.98 0.89 26.61
N VAL A 146 30.95 1.26 25.91
CA VAL A 146 30.87 2.51 25.14
C VAL A 146 30.36 3.57 26.12
N ASP A 147 31.22 4.55 26.43
CA ASP A 147 30.92 5.68 27.28
C ASP A 147 29.77 6.50 26.65
N PRO A 148 28.67 6.81 27.38
CA PRO A 148 27.53 7.53 26.84
C PRO A 148 27.83 8.97 26.38
N ASP A 149 29.02 9.51 26.68
CA ASP A 149 29.44 10.86 26.29
C ASP A 149 30.14 10.94 24.90
N ASP A 150 30.33 9.81 24.19
CA ASP A 150 31.07 9.75 22.92
C ASP A 150 30.15 9.67 21.67
N ILE A 151 28.91 10.14 21.76
CA ILE A 151 28.02 10.22 20.61
C ILE A 151 28.08 11.64 20.03
N PRO A 152 28.71 11.85 18.86
CA PRO A 152 28.68 13.14 18.17
C PRO A 152 27.28 13.40 17.60
N PHE A 153 26.72 14.54 17.95
CA PHE A 153 25.48 15.08 17.37
C PHE A 153 25.74 15.71 16.00
#